data_6a90bc0ad35816e16f2f11cea4d672af
#
_entry.id   6a90bc0ad35816e16f2f11cea4d672af
#
_cell.length_a   1.000
_cell.length_b   1.000
_cell.length_c   1.000
_cell.angle_alpha   90.00
_cell.angle_beta   90.00
_cell.angle_gamma   90.00
#
_symmetry.space_group_name_H-M   'P 1'
#
loop_
_entity.id
_entity.type
_entity.pdbx_description
1 polymer ?
#
loop_
_entity_poly.entity_id
_entity_poly.type
_entity_poly.pdbx_seq_one_letter_code
_entity_poly.pdbx_strand_id
1 'polypeptide(L)'
;MCRSLILKWSGVCVVMSINKNDVQVCYLCNQPLDGEINVDHVPPRQFYGKAIRKRHNPNLLTLRVHKRCNQQYQHDEDYFVNTLIPLVHDTYAGNVVLRDDLEKYRNRQQVGLMQKVLREFDNRPSGLILPRGKVVKRLDGQRVHRIAWKIVRGLYFYHEGKVLPERLLQNSSCQAIQ
;
A
#
# COMPACT_ATOMS: atom_id res chain seq x y z
N MET A 1 -21.92 -7.85 -3.24
CA MET A 1 -22.53 -7.82 -4.60
C MET A 1 -21.81 -8.86 -5.46
N CYS A 2 -22.50 -9.95 -5.81
CA CYS A 2 -21.98 -10.97 -6.73
C CYS A 2 -21.96 -10.40 -8.15
N ARG A 3 -20.79 -10.31 -8.78
CA ARG A 3 -20.70 -10.08 -10.23
C ARG A 3 -20.75 -11.43 -10.92
N SER A 4 -21.86 -11.67 -11.66
CA SER A 4 -22.02 -12.83 -12.52
C SER A 4 -21.40 -12.52 -13.88
N LEU A 5 -20.43 -13.31 -14.31
CA LEU A 5 -19.93 -13.31 -15.68
C LEU A 5 -20.82 -14.25 -16.50
N ILE A 6 -21.51 -13.70 -17.50
CA ILE A 6 -22.34 -14.47 -18.45
C ILE A 6 -21.46 -14.79 -19.65
N LEU A 7 -21.03 -16.05 -19.78
CA LEU A 7 -20.40 -16.56 -21.00
C LEU A 7 -21.47 -17.30 -21.82
N LYS A 8 -21.83 -16.77 -22.99
CA LYS A 8 -22.69 -17.42 -23.97
C LYS A 8 -21.83 -18.30 -24.87
N TRP A 9 -21.94 -19.61 -24.72
CA TRP A 9 -21.46 -20.58 -25.73
C TRP A 9 -22.58 -21.60 -25.96
N SER A 10 -22.97 -21.80 -27.24
CA SER A 10 -23.91 -22.81 -27.71
C SER A 10 -25.19 -23.02 -26.87
N GLY A 11 -25.92 -21.92 -26.57
CA GLY A 11 -27.30 -22.05 -26.06
C GLY A 11 -27.45 -22.38 -24.56
N VAL A 12 -26.36 -22.59 -23.83
CA VAL A 12 -26.38 -22.83 -22.37
C VAL A 12 -25.80 -21.63 -21.66
N CYS A 13 -26.65 -21.02 -20.81
CA CYS A 13 -26.21 -19.91 -19.94
C CYS A 13 -25.64 -20.52 -18.67
N VAL A 14 -24.30 -20.63 -18.57
CA VAL A 14 -23.63 -21.04 -17.32
C VAL A 14 -23.34 -19.79 -16.52
N VAL A 15 -24.09 -19.58 -15.46
CA VAL A 15 -23.82 -18.53 -14.47
C VAL A 15 -22.78 -19.09 -13.50
N MET A 16 -21.49 -18.81 -13.74
CA MET A 16 -20.46 -19.07 -12.73
C MET A 16 -20.44 -17.91 -11.73
N SER A 17 -21.04 -18.10 -10.57
CA SER A 17 -20.78 -17.24 -9.41
C SER A 17 -19.42 -17.66 -8.80
N ILE A 18 -18.38 -16.91 -9.12
CA ILE A 18 -17.09 -17.07 -8.44
C ILE A 18 -17.30 -16.57 -7.02
N ASN A 19 -17.39 -17.50 -6.08
CA ASN A 19 -17.40 -17.16 -4.67
C ASN A 19 -16.03 -16.58 -4.32
N LYS A 20 -15.97 -15.32 -3.88
CA LYS A 20 -14.72 -14.61 -3.56
C LYS A 20 -13.85 -15.35 -2.50
N ASN A 21 -14.43 -16.33 -1.82
CA ASN A 21 -13.75 -17.15 -0.82
C ASN A 21 -13.02 -18.36 -1.40
N ASP A 22 -13.22 -18.70 -2.68
CA ASP A 22 -12.63 -19.90 -3.30
C ASP A 22 -11.26 -19.67 -3.94
N VAL A 23 -10.77 -18.43 -3.99
CA VAL A 23 -9.44 -18.14 -4.52
C VAL A 23 -8.39 -18.44 -3.46
N GLN A 24 -7.85 -19.66 -3.51
CA GLN A 24 -6.85 -20.16 -2.55
C GLN A 24 -5.40 -19.83 -2.96
N VAL A 25 -5.18 -18.63 -3.51
CA VAL A 25 -3.86 -18.19 -3.98
C VAL A 25 -3.48 -16.88 -3.31
N CYS A 26 -2.22 -16.79 -2.87
CA CYS A 26 -1.66 -15.56 -2.33
C CYS A 26 -1.36 -14.58 -3.47
N TYR A 27 -2.01 -13.40 -3.49
CA TYR A 27 -1.82 -12.41 -4.54
C TYR A 27 -0.41 -11.79 -4.55
N LEU A 28 0.36 -11.94 -3.45
CA LEU A 28 1.72 -11.43 -3.32
C LEU A 28 2.77 -12.32 -3.97
N CYS A 29 2.61 -13.64 -3.92
CA CYS A 29 3.60 -14.60 -4.45
C CYS A 29 3.06 -15.57 -5.48
N ASN A 30 1.76 -15.50 -5.80
CA ASN A 30 1.09 -16.38 -6.76
C ASN A 30 1.17 -17.89 -6.44
N GLN A 31 1.38 -18.23 -5.15
CA GLN A 31 1.39 -19.62 -4.71
C GLN A 31 0.08 -19.96 -3.99
N PRO A 32 -0.33 -21.23 -3.97
CA PRO A 32 -1.46 -21.68 -3.16
C PRO A 32 -1.33 -21.22 -1.71
N LEU A 33 -2.45 -20.86 -1.08
CA LEU A 33 -2.48 -20.48 0.33
C LEU A 33 -2.33 -21.73 1.20
N ASP A 34 -1.12 -21.92 1.70
CA ASP A 34 -0.75 -22.99 2.62
C ASP A 34 -0.03 -22.44 3.87
N GLY A 35 0.12 -23.25 4.90
CA GLY A 35 0.83 -22.87 6.11
C GLY A 35 0.18 -21.70 6.88
N GLU A 36 1.01 -20.79 7.39
CA GLU A 36 0.53 -19.63 8.15
C GLU A 36 -0.07 -18.55 7.25
N ILE A 37 -1.38 -18.38 7.36
CA ILE A 37 -2.17 -17.40 6.61
C ILE A 37 -2.44 -16.19 7.48
N ASN A 38 -2.39 -15.00 6.89
CA ASN A 38 -2.75 -13.74 7.49
C ASN A 38 -3.75 -12.98 6.59
N VAL A 39 -4.34 -11.93 7.14
CA VAL A 39 -5.23 -11.01 6.42
C VAL A 39 -4.44 -9.73 6.14
N ASP A 40 -4.38 -9.36 4.88
CA ASP A 40 -3.79 -8.12 4.42
C ASP A 40 -4.88 -7.10 4.06
N HIS A 41 -4.64 -5.83 4.37
CA HIS A 41 -5.55 -4.74 4.05
C HIS A 41 -5.04 -3.98 2.81
N VAL A 42 -5.93 -3.75 1.86
CA VAL A 42 -5.61 -3.06 0.61
C VAL A 42 -6.52 -1.84 0.45
N PRO A 43 -6.03 -0.59 0.54
CA PRO A 43 -4.68 -0.20 0.97
C PRO A 43 -4.34 -0.58 2.42
N PRO A 44 -3.04 -0.51 2.81
CA PRO A 44 -2.62 -0.84 4.17
C PRO A 44 -3.42 -0.09 5.24
N ARG A 45 -3.81 -0.79 6.30
CA ARG A 45 -4.65 -0.24 7.37
C ARG A 45 -4.08 1.02 8.02
N GLN A 46 -2.77 1.15 8.07
CA GLN A 46 -2.09 2.29 8.68
C GLN A 46 -2.23 3.60 7.88
N PHE A 47 -2.71 3.56 6.63
CA PHE A 47 -3.06 4.76 5.86
C PHE A 47 -4.26 5.51 6.44
N TYR A 48 -4.99 4.85 7.32
CA TYR A 48 -6.15 5.42 7.98
C TYR A 48 -5.83 5.61 9.47
N GLY A 49 -5.76 6.84 9.94
CA GLY A 49 -5.54 7.16 11.34
C GLY A 49 -6.58 6.50 12.26
N LYS A 50 -6.20 6.23 13.51
CA LYS A 50 -7.04 5.53 14.50
C LYS A 50 -8.41 6.19 14.66
N ALA A 51 -8.47 7.53 14.69
CA ALA A 51 -9.71 8.27 14.85
C ALA A 51 -10.65 8.09 13.65
N ILE A 52 -10.11 8.05 12.41
CA ILE A 52 -10.90 7.80 11.19
C ILE A 52 -11.46 6.39 11.22
N ARG A 53 -10.64 5.40 11.57
CA ARG A 53 -11.07 4.00 11.65
C ARG A 53 -12.15 3.80 12.70
N LYS A 54 -12.05 4.49 13.84
CA LYS A 54 -13.03 4.40 14.92
C LYS A 54 -14.34 5.09 14.57
N ARG A 55 -14.29 6.26 13.93
CA ARG A 55 -15.47 7.09 13.64
C ARG A 55 -16.23 6.65 12.40
N HIS A 56 -15.51 6.32 11.36
CA HIS A 56 -16.10 6.06 10.04
C HIS A 56 -16.12 4.57 9.69
N ASN A 57 -15.48 3.71 10.50
CA ASN A 57 -15.38 2.26 10.27
C ASN A 57 -15.25 1.92 8.76
N PRO A 58 -14.22 2.43 8.07
CA PRO A 58 -14.08 2.22 6.64
C PRO A 58 -14.05 0.74 6.37
N ASN A 59 -14.89 0.27 5.46
CA ASN A 59 -14.89 -1.12 5.03
C ASN A 59 -13.64 -1.37 4.17
N LEU A 60 -12.51 -1.61 4.83
CA LEU A 60 -11.24 -1.85 4.17
C LEU A 60 -11.29 -3.20 3.47
N LEU A 61 -10.88 -3.19 2.21
CA LEU A 61 -10.69 -4.43 1.48
C LEU A 61 -9.66 -5.31 2.19
N THR A 62 -9.99 -6.57 2.40
CA THR A 62 -9.10 -7.56 3.01
C THR A 62 -8.89 -8.75 2.07
N LEU A 63 -7.66 -9.23 2.00
CA LEU A 63 -7.26 -10.37 1.19
C LEU A 63 -6.45 -11.36 2.04
N ARG A 64 -6.66 -12.66 1.82
CA ARG A 64 -5.87 -13.71 2.47
C ARG A 64 -4.51 -13.83 1.79
N VAL A 65 -3.44 -13.87 2.60
CA VAL A 65 -2.05 -13.97 2.13
C VAL A 65 -1.23 -14.85 3.07
N HIS A 66 -0.09 -15.36 2.61
CA HIS A 66 0.87 -15.96 3.53
C HIS A 66 1.39 -14.90 4.51
N LYS A 67 1.48 -15.25 5.78
CA LYS A 67 2.03 -14.38 6.83
C LYS A 67 3.40 -13.83 6.46
N ARG A 68 4.31 -14.70 5.98
CA ARG A 68 5.66 -14.32 5.53
C ARG A 68 5.63 -13.28 4.40
N CYS A 69 4.71 -13.43 3.43
CA CYS A 69 4.58 -12.48 2.32
C CYS A 69 4.12 -11.10 2.81
N ASN A 70 3.16 -11.06 3.73
CA ASN A 70 2.69 -9.81 4.31
C ASN A 70 3.76 -9.11 5.16
N GLN A 71 4.48 -9.86 5.98
CA GLN A 71 5.54 -9.31 6.84
C GLN A 71 6.68 -8.64 6.08
N GLN A 72 6.99 -9.11 4.85
CA GLN A 72 8.02 -8.50 4.00
C GLN A 72 7.72 -7.06 3.59
N TYR A 73 6.46 -6.64 3.64
CA TYR A 73 6.04 -5.27 3.29
C TYR A 73 5.93 -4.34 4.50
N GLN A 74 5.91 -4.87 5.71
CA GLN A 74 5.61 -4.09 6.92
C GLN A 74 6.52 -2.87 7.09
N HIS A 75 7.84 -3.03 6.94
CA HIS A 75 8.79 -1.93 7.05
C HIS A 75 8.63 -0.88 5.93
N ASP A 76 8.25 -1.31 4.73
CA ASP A 76 8.05 -0.42 3.60
C ASP A 76 6.72 0.32 3.71
N GLU A 77 5.70 -0.31 4.27
CA GLU A 77 4.43 0.34 4.61
C GLU A 77 4.61 1.42 5.66
N ASP A 78 5.36 1.11 6.73
CA ASP A 78 5.70 2.10 7.76
C ASP A 78 6.47 3.28 7.15
N TYR A 79 7.45 3.00 6.31
CA TYR A 79 8.20 4.02 5.60
C TYR A 79 7.29 4.86 4.69
N PHE A 80 6.46 4.23 3.87
CA PHE A 80 5.55 4.89 2.94
C PHE A 80 4.65 5.90 3.65
N VAL A 81 4.02 5.48 4.75
CA VAL A 81 3.15 6.35 5.54
C VAL A 81 3.95 7.51 6.11
N ASN A 82 5.03 7.24 6.84
CA ASN A 82 5.80 8.27 7.54
C ASN A 82 6.47 9.26 6.60
N THR A 83 6.86 8.83 5.39
CA THR A 83 7.51 9.71 4.42
C THR A 83 6.52 10.60 3.65
N LEU A 84 5.29 10.13 3.42
CA LEU A 84 4.28 10.87 2.65
C LEU A 84 3.35 11.74 3.51
N ILE A 85 3.12 11.38 4.77
CA ILE A 85 2.24 12.13 5.68
C ILE A 85 2.58 13.62 5.75
N PRO A 86 3.85 14.04 5.86
CA PRO A 86 4.19 15.45 5.90
C PRO A 86 3.75 16.23 4.66
N LEU A 87 3.52 15.55 3.53
CA LEU A 87 3.07 16.16 2.27
C LEU A 87 1.57 16.40 2.21
N VAL A 88 0.80 15.72 3.07
CA VAL A 88 -0.68 15.77 3.09
C VAL A 88 -1.23 16.18 4.46
N HIS A 89 -0.39 16.75 5.31
CA HIS A 89 -0.72 17.12 6.70
C HIS A 89 -1.82 18.17 6.83
N ASP A 90 -2.04 18.97 5.80
CA ASP A 90 -3.07 20.00 5.71
C ASP A 90 -4.46 19.40 5.42
N THR A 91 -4.54 18.17 4.97
CA THR A 91 -5.80 17.45 4.84
C THR A 91 -6.27 16.89 6.18
N TYR A 92 -7.59 16.74 6.37
CA TYR A 92 -8.12 16.12 7.58
C TYR A 92 -7.54 14.74 7.84
N ALA A 93 -7.51 13.89 6.83
CA ALA A 93 -6.99 12.53 6.93
C ALA A 93 -5.50 12.50 7.25
N GLY A 94 -4.69 13.29 6.54
CA GLY A 94 -3.25 13.40 6.78
C GLY A 94 -2.93 13.93 8.18
N ASN A 95 -3.69 14.93 8.66
CA ASN A 95 -3.51 15.46 10.02
C ASN A 95 -3.78 14.41 11.10
N VAL A 96 -4.84 13.60 10.95
CA VAL A 96 -5.15 12.52 11.90
C VAL A 96 -4.03 11.49 11.95
N VAL A 97 -3.52 11.05 10.79
CA VAL A 97 -2.42 10.07 10.73
C VAL A 97 -1.13 10.68 11.30
N LEU A 98 -0.83 11.94 10.98
CA LEU A 98 0.33 12.65 11.55
C LEU A 98 0.29 12.69 13.08
N ARG A 99 -0.87 12.98 13.68
CA ARG A 99 -1.03 12.96 15.14
C ARG A 99 -0.77 11.58 15.74
N ASP A 100 -1.31 10.52 15.11
CA ASP A 100 -1.06 9.14 15.54
C ASP A 100 0.44 8.80 15.50
N ASP A 101 1.17 9.26 14.49
CA ASP A 101 2.61 9.00 14.37
C ASP A 101 3.43 9.84 15.34
N LEU A 102 3.07 11.10 15.55
CA LEU A 102 3.70 11.92 16.58
C LEU A 102 3.53 11.33 17.99
N GLU A 103 2.38 10.71 18.27
CA GLU A 103 2.16 9.98 19.53
C GLU A 103 3.10 8.78 19.66
N LYS A 104 3.28 7.97 18.59
CA LYS A 104 4.25 6.89 18.56
C LYS A 104 5.67 7.37 18.86
N TYR A 105 6.07 8.48 18.26
CA TYR A 105 7.40 9.06 18.48
C TYR A 105 7.60 9.57 19.91
N ARG A 106 6.61 10.23 20.50
CA ARG A 106 6.63 10.61 21.93
C ARG A 106 6.82 9.42 22.83
N ASN A 107 6.22 8.27 22.47
CA ASN A 107 6.36 7.00 23.18
C ASN A 107 7.63 6.23 22.80
N ARG A 108 8.61 6.87 22.16
CA ARG A 108 9.89 6.29 21.71
C ARG A 108 9.74 5.10 20.76
N GLN A 109 8.60 4.99 20.07
CA GLN A 109 8.38 3.98 19.05
C GLN A 109 8.87 4.50 17.69
N GLN A 110 9.43 3.62 16.86
CA GLN A 110 9.87 3.94 15.49
C GLN A 110 10.87 5.12 15.37
N VAL A 111 11.66 5.38 16.39
CA VAL A 111 12.63 6.51 16.42
C VAL A 111 13.61 6.46 15.25
N GLY A 112 14.13 5.26 14.91
CA GLY A 112 15.05 5.08 13.78
C GLY A 112 14.39 5.41 12.44
N LEU A 113 13.12 5.06 12.26
CA LEU A 113 12.36 5.42 11.05
C LEU A 113 12.15 6.94 10.97
N MET A 114 11.76 7.57 12.05
CA MET A 114 11.62 9.04 12.11
C MET A 114 12.93 9.74 11.75
N GLN A 115 14.07 9.30 12.33
CA GLN A 115 15.37 9.88 12.01
C GLN A 115 15.71 9.69 10.52
N LYS A 116 15.39 8.54 9.92
CA LYS A 116 15.58 8.31 8.49
C LYS A 116 14.74 9.31 7.67
N VAL A 117 13.46 9.43 7.98
CA VAL A 117 12.54 10.34 7.26
C VAL A 117 12.96 11.80 7.42
N LEU A 118 13.44 12.22 8.60
CA LEU A 118 13.94 13.58 8.82
C LEU A 118 15.21 13.88 8.02
N ARG A 119 16.11 12.89 7.84
CA ARG A 119 17.32 13.05 7.02
C ARG A 119 17.02 13.16 5.51
N GLU A 120 15.83 12.81 5.07
CA GLU A 120 15.39 12.99 3.68
C GLU A 120 15.09 14.44 3.33
N PHE A 121 14.95 15.34 4.35
CA PHE A 121 14.74 16.75 4.11
C PHE A 121 16.09 17.47 4.02
N ASP A 122 16.29 18.17 2.90
CA ASP A 122 17.50 18.92 2.61
C ASP A 122 17.12 20.36 2.32
N ASN A 123 17.64 21.28 3.13
CA ASN A 123 17.44 22.72 2.96
C ASN A 123 18.54 23.38 2.11
N ARG A 124 19.61 22.63 1.76
CA ARG A 124 20.74 23.09 0.94
C ARG A 124 21.19 22.01 -0.05
N PRO A 125 20.31 21.56 -0.96
CA PRO A 125 20.67 20.55 -1.94
C PRO A 125 21.78 21.10 -2.85
N SER A 126 22.78 20.28 -3.15
CA SER A 126 23.96 20.66 -3.92
C SER A 126 23.57 21.39 -5.22
N GLY A 127 24.09 22.60 -5.40
CA GLY A 127 23.91 23.41 -6.60
C GLY A 127 22.54 24.09 -6.75
N LEU A 128 21.64 23.94 -5.79
CA LEU A 128 20.32 24.54 -5.84
C LEU A 128 20.16 25.64 -4.78
N ILE A 129 19.76 26.83 -5.18
CA ILE A 129 19.37 27.90 -4.27
C ILE A 129 17.86 27.84 -4.09
N LEU A 130 17.43 27.46 -2.88
CA LEU A 130 16.01 27.37 -2.56
C LEU A 130 15.48 28.71 -2.04
N PRO A 131 14.22 29.08 -2.38
CA PRO A 131 13.55 30.19 -1.74
C PRO A 131 13.43 29.97 -0.22
N ARG A 132 13.35 31.09 0.52
CA ARG A 132 13.21 31.03 2.00
C ARG A 132 12.03 30.14 2.42
N GLY A 133 12.27 29.24 3.36
CA GLY A 133 11.24 28.31 3.87
C GLY A 133 10.92 27.11 2.97
N LYS A 134 11.66 26.94 1.87
CA LYS A 134 11.54 25.73 1.02
C LYS A 134 12.62 24.72 1.38
N VAL A 135 12.26 23.46 1.28
CA VAL A 135 13.14 22.30 1.47
C VAL A 135 12.91 21.29 0.35
N VAL A 136 13.94 20.56 -0.01
CA VAL A 136 13.82 19.39 -0.90
C VAL A 136 13.63 18.15 -0.05
N LYS A 137 12.70 17.30 -0.41
CA LYS A 137 12.53 15.99 0.21
C LYS A 137 12.99 14.91 -0.76
N ARG A 138 13.96 14.10 -0.33
CA ARG A 138 14.46 12.95 -1.08
C ARG A 138 13.70 11.71 -0.63
N LEU A 139 13.05 11.02 -1.56
CA LEU A 139 12.29 9.80 -1.28
C LEU A 139 13.10 8.57 -1.70
N ASP A 140 12.99 7.51 -0.91
CA ASP A 140 13.36 6.17 -1.36
C ASP A 140 12.29 5.67 -2.33
N GLY A 141 12.48 5.98 -3.61
CA GLY A 141 11.50 5.70 -4.66
C GLY A 141 11.20 4.21 -4.82
N GLN A 142 12.18 3.33 -4.56
CA GLN A 142 11.98 1.89 -4.66
C GLN A 142 10.97 1.39 -3.60
N ARG A 143 11.08 1.87 -2.37
CA ARG A 143 10.15 1.50 -1.29
C ARG A 143 8.75 2.05 -1.56
N VAL A 144 8.65 3.32 -2.00
CA VAL A 144 7.37 3.94 -2.36
C VAL A 144 6.70 3.16 -3.50
N HIS A 145 7.45 2.87 -4.55
CA HIS A 145 6.97 2.11 -5.71
C HIS A 145 6.51 0.70 -5.31
N ARG A 146 7.26 0.01 -4.45
CA ARG A 146 6.91 -1.34 -3.98
C ARG A 146 5.55 -1.37 -3.27
N ILE A 147 5.24 -0.36 -2.47
CA ILE A 147 3.94 -0.28 -1.78
C ILE A 147 2.82 0.13 -2.74
N ALA A 148 3.06 1.07 -3.65
CA ALA A 148 2.10 1.41 -4.70
C ALA A 148 1.71 0.17 -5.51
N TRP A 149 2.69 -0.64 -5.91
CA TRP A 149 2.45 -1.89 -6.63
C TRP A 149 1.73 -2.95 -5.78
N LYS A 150 2.05 -3.06 -4.49
CA LYS A 150 1.29 -3.92 -3.58
C LYS A 150 -0.20 -3.58 -3.62
N ILE A 151 -0.53 -2.30 -3.56
CA ILE A 151 -1.93 -1.83 -3.61
C ILE A 151 -2.57 -2.17 -4.95
N VAL A 152 -1.89 -1.86 -6.06
CA VAL A 152 -2.40 -2.16 -7.41
C VAL A 152 -2.66 -3.65 -7.59
N ARG A 153 -1.70 -4.51 -7.17
CA ARG A 153 -1.86 -5.97 -7.23
C ARG A 153 -3.03 -6.47 -6.42
N GLY A 154 -3.22 -5.94 -5.22
CA GLY A 154 -4.33 -6.32 -4.35
C GLY A 154 -5.69 -5.89 -4.91
N LEU A 155 -5.80 -4.67 -5.45
CA LEU A 155 -7.01 -4.18 -6.10
C LEU A 155 -7.33 -4.98 -7.37
N TYR A 156 -6.33 -5.25 -8.19
CA TYR A 156 -6.49 -6.08 -9.39
C TYR A 156 -7.00 -7.48 -9.02
N PHE A 157 -6.35 -8.13 -8.05
CA PHE A 157 -6.75 -9.44 -7.58
C PHE A 157 -8.19 -9.46 -7.04
N TYR A 158 -8.57 -8.41 -6.31
CA TYR A 158 -9.94 -8.29 -5.79
C TYR A 158 -10.99 -8.18 -6.90
N HIS A 159 -10.69 -7.43 -7.96
CA HIS A 159 -11.65 -7.18 -9.05
C HIS A 159 -11.67 -8.32 -10.07
N GLU A 160 -10.53 -8.84 -10.43
CA GLU A 160 -10.38 -9.83 -11.51
C GLU A 160 -10.31 -11.29 -11.02
N GLY A 161 -10.07 -11.52 -9.71
CA GLY A 161 -9.87 -12.85 -9.14
C GLY A 161 -8.57 -13.53 -9.63
N LYS A 162 -7.64 -12.78 -10.21
CA LYS A 162 -6.39 -13.27 -10.81
C LYS A 162 -5.21 -12.46 -10.30
N VAL A 163 -4.05 -13.11 -10.19
CA VAL A 163 -2.81 -12.42 -9.86
C VAL A 163 -2.34 -11.60 -11.05
N LEU A 164 -1.91 -10.36 -10.80
CA LEU A 164 -1.40 -9.47 -11.84
C LEU A 164 -0.15 -10.07 -12.49
N PRO A 165 -0.08 -10.20 -13.83
CA PRO A 165 1.06 -10.77 -14.53
C PRO A 165 2.35 -9.97 -14.30
N GLU A 166 3.46 -10.67 -14.00
CA GLU A 166 4.77 -10.04 -13.71
C GLU A 166 5.32 -9.18 -14.86
N ARG A 167 5.02 -9.55 -16.10
CA ARG A 167 5.44 -8.77 -17.29
C ARG A 167 4.98 -7.31 -17.26
N LEU A 168 3.88 -7.00 -16.58
CA LEU A 168 3.40 -5.63 -16.40
C LEU A 168 4.21 -4.89 -15.33
N LEU A 169 4.92 -5.61 -14.47
CA LEU A 169 5.79 -5.05 -13.44
C LEU A 169 7.16 -4.62 -14.00
N GLN A 170 7.66 -5.34 -15.02
CA GLN A 170 8.97 -5.09 -15.61
C GLN A 170 9.02 -3.84 -16.49
N ASN A 171 7.90 -3.50 -17.15
CA ASN A 171 7.81 -2.31 -18.01
C ASN A 171 7.65 -0.98 -17.25
N SER A 172 7.48 -1.02 -15.95
CA SER A 172 7.35 0.16 -15.09
C SER A 172 8.65 0.57 -14.40
N SER A 173 9.80 -0.02 -14.77
CA SER A 173 11.09 0.57 -14.42
C SER A 173 11.16 1.92 -15.14
N CYS A 174 10.82 3.00 -14.44
CA CYS A 174 11.06 4.36 -14.90
C CYS A 174 12.51 4.43 -15.36
N GLN A 175 12.70 4.55 -16.66
CA GLN A 175 13.96 5.08 -17.18
C GLN A 175 14.11 6.44 -16.50
N ALA A 176 15.11 6.54 -15.63
CA ALA A 176 15.48 7.81 -15.04
C ALA A 176 15.72 8.77 -16.22
N ILE A 177 14.93 9.82 -16.28
CA ILE A 177 15.16 10.93 -17.17
C ILE A 177 16.51 11.49 -16.72
N GLN A 178 17.55 11.26 -17.54
CA GLN A 178 18.86 11.86 -17.40
C GLN A 178 18.76 13.36 -17.72
#